data_9b7b77e274953e5149487003f396ae3e
#
_entry.id   9b7b77e274953e5149487003f396ae3e
#
_cell.length_a   1.000
_cell.length_b   1.000
_cell.length_c   1.000
_cell.angle_alpha   90.00
_cell.angle_beta   90.00
_cell.angle_gamma   90.00
#
_symmetry.space_group_name_H-M   'P 1'
#
loop_
_entity.id
_entity.type
_entity.pdbx_description
1 polymer ?
#
loop_
_entity_poly.entity_id
_entity_poly.type
_entity_poly.pdbx_seq_one_letter_code
_entity_poly.pdbx_strand_id
1 'polypeptide(L)'
;MLNQSYLDHPENDLITDADFTNMMRPAPRDFDELADAPDPLVVAQANRRSTRQAILWAVLTPVVTLLVAGFLAVVARMQGGEYCEAGTATWFCSRQSEIWWPFATSMIPIASMFGTAIMMYRKLVSYTRWRPWMGTFWFVIPFAMLWMT
;
A
#
# COMPACT_ATOMS: atom_id res chain seq x y z
N MET A 1 36.22 -21.98 4.70
CA MET A 1 35.33 -22.42 5.80
C MET A 1 35.14 -21.23 6.74
N LEU A 2 34.10 -20.45 6.57
CA LEU A 2 33.75 -19.37 7.48
C LEU A 2 33.23 -20.01 8.75
N ASN A 3 33.84 -19.61 9.87
CA ASN A 3 33.58 -20.17 11.19
C ASN A 3 32.12 -19.87 11.59
N GLN A 4 31.26 -20.85 11.57
CA GLN A 4 29.84 -20.76 11.88
C GLN A 4 29.55 -20.21 13.31
N SER A 5 30.58 -20.27 14.20
CA SER A 5 30.49 -19.74 15.57
C SER A 5 30.40 -18.21 15.65
N TYR A 6 30.75 -17.48 14.57
CA TYR A 6 30.60 -16.03 14.54
C TYR A 6 29.16 -15.59 14.24
N LEU A 7 28.36 -16.48 13.69
CA LEU A 7 26.94 -16.22 13.36
C LEU A 7 25.99 -16.50 14.55
N ASP A 8 26.46 -17.23 15.56
CA ASP A 8 25.70 -17.57 16.76
C ASP A 8 25.87 -16.56 17.92
N HIS A 9 26.41 -15.38 17.65
CA HIS A 9 26.54 -14.36 18.69
C HIS A 9 25.19 -13.65 18.89
N PRO A 10 24.68 -13.53 20.13
CA PRO A 10 23.39 -12.89 20.40
C PRO A 10 23.27 -11.46 19.87
N GLU A 11 24.39 -10.76 19.63
CA GLU A 11 24.39 -9.45 18.99
C GLU A 11 24.09 -9.48 17.48
N ASN A 12 24.26 -10.62 16.82
CA ASN A 12 23.91 -10.82 15.40
C ASN A 12 22.48 -11.31 15.19
N ASP A 13 21.77 -11.71 16.23
CA ASP A 13 20.38 -12.14 16.16
C ASP A 13 19.44 -11.03 15.68
N LEU A 14 19.81 -9.77 15.88
CA LEU A 14 19.03 -8.63 15.39
C LEU A 14 18.99 -8.56 13.84
N ILE A 15 19.99 -9.09 13.16
CA ILE A 15 20.04 -9.10 11.67
C ILE A 15 19.33 -10.34 11.12
N THR A 16 19.42 -11.46 11.81
CA THR A 16 18.81 -12.74 11.39
C THR A 16 17.36 -12.87 11.87
N ASP A 17 17.06 -12.52 13.10
CA ASP A 17 15.76 -12.78 13.70
C ASP A 17 14.68 -11.79 13.28
N ALA A 18 14.94 -10.49 13.29
CA ALA A 18 13.95 -9.50 12.90
C ALA A 18 13.66 -9.48 11.40
N ASP A 19 14.66 -9.81 10.57
CA ASP A 19 14.56 -9.70 9.13
C ASP A 19 14.21 -11.02 8.42
N PHE A 20 14.61 -12.16 8.97
CA PHE A 20 14.43 -13.46 8.33
C PHE A 20 13.36 -14.34 8.97
N THR A 21 13.22 -14.39 10.29
CA THR A 21 12.20 -15.20 10.95
C THR A 21 10.78 -14.76 10.66
N ASN A 22 10.54 -13.45 10.54
CA ASN A 22 9.23 -12.92 10.14
C ASN A 22 8.91 -13.12 8.65
N MET A 23 9.87 -13.58 7.86
CA MET A 23 9.72 -13.78 6.41
C MET A 23 9.76 -15.23 5.99
N MET A 24 10.33 -16.09 6.80
CA MET A 24 10.47 -17.50 6.48
C MET A 24 9.41 -18.32 7.19
N ARG A 25 8.83 -19.24 6.43
CA ARG A 25 8.05 -20.32 7.04
C ARG A 25 8.98 -21.03 8.02
N PRO A 26 8.50 -21.42 9.23
CA PRO A 26 9.29 -22.22 10.15
C PRO A 26 9.93 -23.41 9.44
N ALA A 27 11.18 -23.71 9.76
CA ALA A 27 11.87 -24.86 9.19
C ALA A 27 11.07 -26.13 9.50
N PRO A 28 10.90 -27.04 8.52
CA PRO A 28 10.20 -28.28 8.71
C PRO A 28 10.91 -29.09 9.81
N ARG A 29 10.15 -29.62 10.75
CA ARG A 29 10.66 -30.40 11.89
C ARG A 29 10.82 -31.87 11.57
N ASP A 30 10.01 -32.38 10.65
CA ASP A 30 9.95 -33.78 10.25
C ASP A 30 10.09 -33.94 8.71
N PHE A 31 10.42 -35.16 8.29
CA PHE A 31 10.57 -35.50 6.85
C PHE A 31 9.23 -35.36 6.11
N ASP A 32 8.11 -35.56 6.75
CA ASP A 32 6.78 -35.42 6.14
C ASP A 32 6.47 -33.92 5.90
N GLU A 33 6.82 -33.04 6.83
CA GLU A 33 6.72 -31.59 6.64
C GLU A 33 7.66 -31.06 5.54
N LEU A 34 8.82 -31.71 5.37
CA LEU A 34 9.76 -31.38 4.29
C LEU A 34 9.20 -31.78 2.91
N ALA A 35 8.48 -32.89 2.83
CA ALA A 35 7.82 -33.34 1.61
C ALA A 35 6.67 -32.43 1.20
N ASP A 36 5.96 -31.86 2.18
CA ASP A 36 4.87 -30.89 1.97
C ASP A 36 5.36 -29.44 1.80
N ALA A 37 6.68 -29.19 1.85
CA ALA A 37 7.23 -27.86 1.69
C ALA A 37 6.95 -27.33 0.26
N PRO A 38 6.46 -26.09 0.11
CA PRO A 38 6.16 -25.54 -1.20
C PRO A 38 7.43 -25.38 -2.03
N ASP A 39 7.32 -25.71 -3.32
CA ASP A 39 8.42 -25.56 -4.29
C ASP A 39 9.01 -24.14 -4.23
N PRO A 40 10.35 -24.01 -4.07
CA PRO A 40 11.03 -22.72 -4.01
C PRO A 40 10.78 -21.84 -5.24
N LEU A 41 10.53 -22.42 -6.41
CA LEU A 41 10.17 -21.68 -7.62
C LEU A 41 8.79 -21.03 -7.49
N VAL A 42 7.81 -21.75 -6.93
CA VAL A 42 6.45 -21.22 -6.69
C VAL A 42 6.49 -20.08 -5.67
N VAL A 43 7.28 -20.24 -4.61
CA VAL A 43 7.48 -19.19 -3.59
C VAL A 43 8.14 -17.95 -4.21
N ALA A 44 9.16 -18.13 -5.05
CA ALA A 44 9.84 -17.03 -5.71
C ALA A 44 8.89 -16.27 -6.67
N GLN A 45 8.05 -16.99 -7.42
CA GLN A 45 7.04 -16.39 -8.29
C GLN A 45 5.98 -15.61 -7.48
N ALA A 46 5.48 -16.20 -6.38
CA ALA A 46 4.53 -15.53 -5.49
C ALA A 46 5.11 -14.24 -4.90
N ASN A 47 6.38 -14.25 -4.51
CA ASN A 47 7.09 -13.10 -4.00
C ASN A 47 7.28 -11.99 -5.06
N ARG A 48 7.64 -12.36 -6.29
CA ARG A 48 7.73 -11.40 -7.42
C ARG A 48 6.36 -10.79 -7.71
N ARG A 49 5.30 -11.60 -7.72
CA ARG A 49 3.93 -11.12 -7.94
C ARG A 49 3.49 -10.16 -6.84
N SER A 50 3.78 -10.48 -5.58
CA SER A 50 3.48 -9.61 -4.44
C SER A 50 4.16 -8.25 -4.56
N THR A 51 5.45 -8.22 -4.89
CA THR A 51 6.21 -6.97 -5.11
C THR A 51 5.61 -6.13 -6.25
N ARG A 52 5.30 -6.76 -7.39
CA ARG A 52 4.72 -6.07 -8.54
C ARG A 52 3.34 -5.48 -8.21
N GLN A 53 2.52 -6.22 -7.48
CA GLN A 53 1.21 -5.74 -7.02
C GLN A 53 1.34 -4.54 -6.09
N ALA A 54 2.29 -4.57 -5.15
CA ALA A 54 2.53 -3.46 -4.24
C ALA A 54 2.97 -2.18 -4.98
N ILE A 55 3.88 -2.30 -5.95
CA ILE A 55 4.32 -1.16 -6.78
C ILE A 55 3.15 -0.62 -7.61
N LEU A 56 2.40 -1.50 -8.26
CA LEU A 56 1.21 -1.08 -9.04
C LEU A 56 0.20 -0.35 -8.16
N TRP A 57 -0.04 -0.84 -6.95
CA TRP A 57 -0.95 -0.19 -6.00
C TRP A 57 -0.45 1.20 -5.60
N ALA A 58 0.86 1.34 -5.33
CA ALA A 58 1.49 2.62 -5.00
C ALA A 58 1.33 3.66 -6.12
N VAL A 59 1.44 3.23 -7.38
CA VAL A 59 1.29 4.12 -8.55
C VAL A 59 -0.17 4.40 -8.87
N LEU A 60 -1.03 3.37 -8.82
CA LEU A 60 -2.45 3.49 -9.15
C LEU A 60 -3.19 4.40 -8.16
N THR A 61 -2.84 4.38 -6.89
CA THR A 61 -3.53 5.21 -5.89
C THR A 61 -3.50 6.69 -6.24
N PRO A 62 -2.35 7.35 -6.44
CA PRO A 62 -2.33 8.76 -6.79
C PRO A 62 -2.94 9.02 -8.19
N VAL A 63 -2.71 8.14 -9.15
CA VAL A 63 -3.26 8.30 -10.51
C VAL A 63 -4.79 8.27 -10.48
N VAL A 64 -5.39 7.29 -9.83
CA VAL A 64 -6.85 7.18 -9.72
C VAL A 64 -7.42 8.34 -8.91
N THR A 65 -6.75 8.75 -7.82
CA THR A 65 -7.17 9.91 -7.02
C THR A 65 -7.22 11.17 -7.88
N LEU A 66 -6.16 11.46 -8.64
CA LEU A 66 -6.09 12.63 -9.51
C LEU A 66 -7.13 12.59 -10.64
N LEU A 67 -7.32 11.43 -11.27
CA LEU A 67 -8.30 11.28 -12.35
C LEU A 67 -9.73 11.49 -11.82
N VAL A 68 -10.08 10.89 -10.70
CA VAL A 68 -11.42 11.05 -10.11
C VAL A 68 -11.60 12.47 -9.59
N ALA A 69 -10.60 13.05 -8.96
CA ALA A 69 -10.66 14.44 -8.49
C ALA A 69 -10.87 15.42 -9.65
N GLY A 70 -10.12 15.25 -10.73
CA GLY A 70 -10.29 16.06 -11.94
C GLY A 70 -11.65 15.88 -12.59
N PHE A 71 -12.11 14.64 -12.71
CA PHE A 71 -13.45 14.35 -13.23
C PHE A 71 -14.55 15.00 -12.39
N LEU A 72 -14.52 14.82 -11.07
CA LEU A 72 -15.50 15.43 -10.17
C LEU A 72 -15.44 16.96 -10.17
N ALA A 73 -14.25 17.55 -10.31
CA ALA A 73 -14.09 18.99 -10.42
C ALA A 73 -14.74 19.53 -11.70
N VAL A 74 -14.56 18.83 -12.84
CA VAL A 74 -15.22 19.19 -14.10
C VAL A 74 -16.73 19.08 -13.99
N VAL A 75 -17.24 17.99 -13.42
CA VAL A 75 -18.68 17.79 -13.19
C VAL A 75 -19.24 18.90 -12.29
N ALA A 76 -18.56 19.22 -11.19
CA ALA A 76 -18.99 20.30 -10.29
C ALA A 76 -19.04 21.66 -11.00
N ARG A 77 -18.09 21.93 -11.90
CA ARG A 77 -18.09 23.16 -12.71
C ARG A 77 -19.22 23.20 -13.73
N MET A 78 -19.54 22.07 -14.36
CA MET A 78 -20.65 21.98 -15.34
C MET A 78 -22.04 22.18 -14.70
N GLN A 79 -22.17 21.88 -13.41
CA GLN A 79 -23.43 22.09 -12.68
C GLN A 79 -23.78 23.56 -12.48
N GLY A 80 -22.80 24.47 -12.65
CA GLY A 80 -23.00 25.90 -12.45
C GLY A 80 -23.20 26.24 -10.97
N GLY A 81 -23.61 27.47 -10.70
CA GLY A 81 -23.95 27.92 -9.37
C GLY A 81 -23.75 29.41 -9.14
N GLU A 82 -24.14 29.88 -7.97
CA GLU A 82 -24.19 31.29 -7.58
C GLU A 82 -22.87 32.06 -7.75
N TYR A 83 -21.72 31.42 -7.53
CA TYR A 83 -20.41 32.07 -7.66
C TYR A 83 -20.02 32.28 -9.10
N CYS A 84 -20.43 31.40 -10.02
CA CYS A 84 -20.19 31.56 -11.43
C CYS A 84 -21.08 32.63 -12.05
N GLU A 85 -22.32 32.73 -11.62
CA GLU A 85 -23.27 33.79 -12.05
C GLU A 85 -22.84 35.17 -11.53
N ALA A 86 -22.33 35.24 -10.31
CA ALA A 86 -21.81 36.45 -9.69
C ALA A 86 -20.40 36.84 -10.23
N GLY A 87 -19.73 36.02 -11.04
CA GLY A 87 -18.38 36.28 -11.51
C GLY A 87 -17.28 36.19 -10.44
N THR A 88 -17.58 35.64 -9.27
CA THR A 88 -16.67 35.52 -8.11
C THR A 88 -16.03 34.15 -7.97
N ALA A 89 -16.40 33.18 -8.79
CA ALA A 89 -15.89 31.81 -8.74
C ALA A 89 -14.41 31.74 -9.11
N THR A 90 -13.60 31.04 -8.31
CA THR A 90 -12.25 30.63 -8.68
C THR A 90 -12.30 29.40 -9.60
N TRP A 91 -12.78 28.27 -9.08
CA TRP A 91 -12.99 27.04 -9.84
C TRP A 91 -14.39 26.47 -9.60
N PHE A 92 -14.81 26.34 -8.35
CA PHE A 92 -16.13 25.82 -7.98
C PHE A 92 -17.19 26.92 -8.06
N CYS A 93 -18.36 26.57 -8.64
CA CYS A 93 -19.46 27.52 -8.83
C CYS A 93 -20.40 27.62 -7.64
N SER A 94 -20.30 26.74 -6.65
CA SER A 94 -21.14 26.73 -5.46
C SER A 94 -20.36 26.34 -4.22
N ARG A 95 -20.77 26.88 -3.06
CA ARG A 95 -20.19 26.52 -1.76
C ARG A 95 -20.36 25.04 -1.43
N GLN A 96 -21.43 24.43 -1.88
CA GLN A 96 -21.65 23.00 -1.69
C GLN A 96 -20.56 22.16 -2.37
N SER A 97 -20.17 22.50 -3.59
CA SER A 97 -19.11 21.80 -4.32
C SER A 97 -17.73 22.01 -3.69
N GLU A 98 -17.44 23.17 -3.13
CA GLU A 98 -16.19 23.40 -2.37
C GLU A 98 -16.08 22.51 -1.15
N ILE A 99 -17.18 22.19 -0.50
CA ILE A 99 -17.18 21.34 0.71
C ILE A 99 -17.14 19.86 0.35
N TRP A 100 -18.05 19.37 -0.51
CA TRP A 100 -18.14 17.92 -0.75
C TRP A 100 -17.01 17.35 -1.59
N TRP A 101 -16.43 18.15 -2.51
CA TRP A 101 -15.38 17.69 -3.42
C TRP A 101 -14.14 17.14 -2.68
N PRO A 102 -13.52 17.86 -1.70
CA PRO A 102 -12.38 17.31 -0.96
C PRO A 102 -12.76 16.06 -0.15
N PHE A 103 -13.94 15.99 0.42
CA PHE A 103 -14.40 14.78 1.13
C PHE A 103 -14.54 13.59 0.18
N ALA A 104 -15.22 13.76 -0.96
CA ALA A 104 -15.44 12.71 -1.92
C ALA A 104 -14.11 12.17 -2.49
N THR A 105 -13.18 13.07 -2.83
CA THR A 105 -11.89 12.68 -3.40
C THR A 105 -10.94 12.07 -2.37
N SER A 106 -11.03 12.44 -1.10
CA SER A 106 -10.24 11.88 0.00
C SER A 106 -10.60 10.42 0.32
N MET A 107 -11.80 9.98 -0.03
CA MET A 107 -12.20 8.59 0.20
C MET A 107 -11.31 7.58 -0.53
N ILE A 108 -10.72 7.95 -1.67
CA ILE A 108 -9.86 7.07 -2.47
C ILE A 108 -8.52 6.78 -1.75
N PRO A 109 -7.71 7.79 -1.37
CA PRO A 109 -6.47 7.53 -0.64
C PRO A 109 -6.71 6.90 0.73
N ILE A 110 -7.80 7.23 1.42
CA ILE A 110 -8.18 6.59 2.70
C ILE A 110 -8.49 5.10 2.47
N ALA A 111 -9.34 4.77 1.50
CA ALA A 111 -9.63 3.37 1.17
C ALA A 111 -8.37 2.60 0.73
N SER A 112 -7.47 3.25 -0.02
CA SER A 112 -6.19 2.67 -0.40
C SER A 112 -5.28 2.39 0.80
N MET A 113 -5.27 3.27 1.81
CA MET A 113 -4.51 3.07 3.05
C MET A 113 -5.01 1.83 3.80
N PHE A 114 -6.33 1.66 3.97
CA PHE A 114 -6.89 0.46 4.58
C PHE A 114 -6.63 -0.79 3.72
N GLY A 115 -6.76 -0.69 2.41
CA GLY A 115 -6.46 -1.78 1.48
C GLY A 115 -5.02 -2.25 1.58
N THR A 116 -4.05 -1.35 1.66
CA THR A 116 -2.63 -1.71 1.84
C THR A 116 -2.37 -2.36 3.19
N ALA A 117 -2.98 -1.87 4.28
CA ALA A 117 -2.87 -2.47 5.61
C ALA A 117 -3.41 -3.91 5.63
N ILE A 118 -4.58 -4.14 5.06
CA ILE A 118 -5.19 -5.48 4.95
C ILE A 118 -4.30 -6.41 4.12
N MET A 119 -3.80 -5.95 2.97
CA MET A 119 -2.92 -6.76 2.11
C MET A 119 -1.59 -7.07 2.80
N MET A 120 -1.00 -6.11 3.51
CA MET A 120 0.20 -6.31 4.32
C MET A 120 -0.03 -7.41 5.35
N TYR A 121 -1.11 -7.34 6.12
CA TYR A 121 -1.47 -8.34 7.13
C TYR A 121 -1.67 -9.73 6.51
N ARG A 122 -2.45 -9.82 5.42
CA ARG A 122 -2.67 -11.10 4.71
C ARG A 122 -1.38 -11.71 4.19
N LYS A 123 -0.46 -10.90 3.66
CA LYS A 123 0.84 -11.37 3.17
C LYS A 123 1.76 -11.80 4.30
N LEU A 124 1.71 -11.12 5.45
CA LEU A 124 2.44 -11.51 6.65
C LEU A 124 1.98 -12.89 7.13
N VAL A 125 0.68 -13.11 7.30
CA VAL A 125 0.12 -14.39 7.77
C VAL A 125 0.36 -15.54 6.77
N SER A 126 0.41 -15.24 5.46
CA SER A 126 0.67 -16.24 4.42
C SER A 126 2.16 -16.50 4.14
N TYR A 127 3.07 -15.99 4.98
CA TYR A 127 4.53 -16.08 4.78
C TYR A 127 5.00 -15.66 3.39
N THR A 128 4.25 -14.74 2.76
CA THR A 128 4.61 -14.16 1.47
C THR A 128 5.29 -12.81 1.70
N ARG A 129 6.14 -12.38 0.76
CA ARG A 129 6.90 -11.12 0.87
C ARG A 129 5.97 -9.92 1.12
N TRP A 130 5.91 -9.43 2.35
CA TRP A 130 5.05 -8.34 2.83
C TRP A 130 5.75 -6.97 2.86
N ARG A 131 7.09 -6.93 2.91
CA ARG A 131 7.89 -5.68 2.97
C ARG A 131 7.54 -4.66 1.88
N PRO A 132 7.34 -5.03 0.60
CA PRO A 132 6.92 -4.06 -0.40
C PRO A 132 5.59 -3.39 -0.07
N TRP A 133 4.66 -4.12 0.55
CA TRP A 133 3.37 -3.58 1.00
C TRP A 133 3.52 -2.62 2.17
N MET A 134 4.47 -2.86 3.06
CA MET A 134 4.82 -1.90 4.11
C MET A 134 5.38 -0.61 3.50
N GLY A 135 6.26 -0.71 2.50
CA GLY A 135 6.75 0.46 1.76
C GLY A 135 5.63 1.24 1.08
N THR A 136 4.68 0.54 0.43
CA THR A 136 3.49 1.14 -0.16
C THR A 136 2.62 1.84 0.90
N PHE A 137 2.43 1.22 2.06
CA PHE A 137 1.67 1.80 3.17
C PHE A 137 2.29 3.11 3.65
N TRP A 138 3.62 3.13 3.87
CA TRP A 138 4.35 4.33 4.26
C TRP A 138 4.37 5.42 3.18
N PHE A 139 4.17 5.08 1.92
CA PHE A 139 4.00 6.04 0.84
C PHE A 139 2.57 6.62 0.78
N VAL A 140 1.56 5.76 0.95
CA VAL A 140 0.15 6.15 0.85
C VAL A 140 -0.29 7.04 2.01
N ILE A 141 0.25 6.86 3.23
CA ILE A 141 -0.09 7.69 4.39
C ILE A 141 0.21 9.17 4.14
N PRO A 142 1.48 9.58 3.88
CA PRO A 142 1.78 11.00 3.66
C PRO A 142 1.07 11.54 2.41
N PHE A 143 0.86 10.72 1.38
CA PHE A 143 0.06 11.11 0.22
C PHE A 143 -1.39 11.44 0.63
N ALA A 144 -2.04 10.58 1.44
CA ALA A 144 -3.39 10.82 1.93
C ALA A 144 -3.47 12.07 2.82
N MET A 145 -2.48 12.26 3.71
CA MET A 145 -2.40 13.45 4.56
C MET A 145 -2.23 14.73 3.74
N LEU A 146 -1.35 14.71 2.74
CA LEU A 146 -1.10 15.85 1.87
C LEU A 146 -2.31 16.18 0.99
N TRP A 147 -3.10 15.17 0.63
CA TRP A 147 -4.32 15.34 -0.14
C TRP A 147 -5.45 16.02 0.67
N MET A 148 -5.45 15.82 1.98
CA MET A 148 -6.47 16.37 2.88
C MET A 148 -6.17 17.81 3.35
N THR A 149 -4.93 18.31 3.15
CA THR A 149 -4.50 19.67 3.53
C THR A 149 -4.68 20.66 2.38
#